data_20837aa42a381d6bdfa5add17bc0cd8f
#
_entry.id   20837aa42a381d6bdfa5add17bc0cd8f
#
_cell.length_a   1.000
_cell.length_b   1.000
_cell.length_c   1.000
_cell.angle_alpha   90.00
_cell.angle_beta   90.00
_cell.angle_gamma   90.00
#
_symmetry.space_group_name_H-M   'P 1'
#
loop_
_entity.id
_entity.type
_entity.pdbx_description
1 polymer ?
#
loop_
_entity_poly.entity_id
_entity_poly.type
_entity_poly.pdbx_seq_one_letter_code
_entity_poly.pdbx_strand_id
1 'polypeptide(L)'
;MEKPSDSKNSSISVNYFLNSAAYSGLFSLLSVILTGQVSATSSLCVGLALGVLSLFSRGSTVFIGGLIERSSTVSLTETGFGFIVFSLLLLQPAMGGFIGFLFLDLALLGLGLSLVNFALRGHIIARVKDKKSQAALFALVTMTANLGSAIGPLASNYIYKAFGQTLFVIVIVGLYVFSALLTPIVLTHHVFIRNEKSSKENTSSIVKTITDSLKSPGTVLAILAVFVGSIMNGQLFAGMALEFHSLSDSPVIRGLFYSIDAISVIALQMPVSKLISRGMANGQNATSFIIKSLGIYGISFALFACGVSSYWWICIISLAVFSIAECIYAPLINIALVEAQPDKPLVDILNYRLIIAAIGESAGSFLGGWIVPALRPAGMTAWYWCALALVGIIPAVVSNQIGKRGQRIIRR
;
A
#
# COMPACT_ATOMS: atom_id res chain seq x y z
N MET A 1 35.66 10.26 -8.49
CA MET A 1 34.29 10.02 -7.98
C MET A 1 33.41 11.19 -8.40
N GLU A 2 32.71 11.04 -9.50
CA GLU A 2 31.78 12.07 -9.94
C GLU A 2 30.61 12.14 -8.93
N LYS A 3 30.35 13.33 -8.37
CA LYS A 3 29.10 13.63 -7.66
C LYS A 3 27.96 13.33 -8.64
N PRO A 4 26.93 12.54 -8.25
CA PRO A 4 25.75 12.36 -9.10
C PRO A 4 25.22 13.75 -9.42
N SER A 5 25.10 14.07 -10.71
CA SER A 5 24.64 15.40 -11.12
C SER A 5 23.25 15.65 -10.55
N ASP A 6 23.04 16.79 -9.91
CA ASP A 6 21.76 17.17 -9.27
C ASP A 6 20.56 17.07 -10.24
N SER A 7 20.82 17.27 -11.55
CA SER A 7 19.83 17.13 -12.61
C SER A 7 19.22 15.73 -12.72
N LYS A 8 20.02 14.65 -12.56
CA LYS A 8 19.53 13.27 -12.64
C LYS A 8 18.73 12.86 -11.41
N ASN A 9 19.03 13.39 -10.23
CA ASN A 9 18.25 13.15 -9.01
C ASN A 9 16.90 13.84 -9.10
N SER A 10 16.83 15.04 -9.67
CA SER A 10 15.59 15.76 -9.94
C SER A 10 14.70 14.99 -10.92
N SER A 11 15.25 14.42 -11.99
CA SER A 11 14.47 13.66 -12.98
C SER A 11 13.85 12.38 -12.40
N ILE A 12 14.57 11.65 -11.52
CA ILE A 12 14.02 10.48 -10.81
C ILE A 12 12.84 10.92 -9.94
N SER A 13 12.97 12.03 -9.21
CA SER A 13 11.92 12.55 -8.34
C SER A 13 10.66 12.93 -9.12
N VAL A 14 10.81 13.50 -10.33
CA VAL A 14 9.67 13.81 -11.22
C VAL A 14 8.94 12.54 -11.63
N ASN A 15 9.67 11.47 -12.02
CA ASN A 15 9.05 10.20 -12.39
C ASN A 15 8.27 9.58 -11.19
N TYR A 16 8.84 9.63 -9.98
CA TYR A 16 8.14 9.19 -8.77
C TYR A 16 6.90 10.02 -8.46
N PHE A 17 6.97 11.34 -8.64
CA PHE A 17 5.82 12.24 -8.48
C PHE A 17 4.68 11.86 -9.45
N LEU A 18 4.98 11.74 -10.75
CA LEU A 18 3.99 11.44 -11.77
C LEU A 18 3.36 10.06 -11.56
N ASN A 19 4.19 9.04 -11.32
CA ASN A 19 3.71 7.70 -11.05
C ASN A 19 2.82 7.65 -9.80
N SER A 20 3.20 8.37 -8.73
CA SER A 20 2.41 8.40 -7.49
C SER A 20 1.11 9.20 -7.65
N ALA A 21 1.13 10.30 -8.40
CA ALA A 21 -0.08 11.08 -8.71
C ALA A 21 -1.06 10.26 -9.56
N ALA A 22 -0.57 9.55 -10.59
CA ALA A 22 -1.39 8.66 -11.41
C ALA A 22 -1.96 7.49 -10.59
N TYR A 23 -1.12 6.85 -9.76
CA TYR A 23 -1.51 5.74 -8.89
C TYR A 23 -2.60 6.15 -7.91
N SER A 24 -2.35 7.15 -7.07
CA SER A 24 -3.31 7.57 -6.04
C SER A 24 -4.56 8.20 -6.64
N GLY A 25 -4.41 8.93 -7.76
CA GLY A 25 -5.53 9.45 -8.53
C GLY A 25 -6.44 8.35 -9.07
N LEU A 26 -5.87 7.30 -9.66
CA LEU A 26 -6.61 6.13 -10.13
C LEU A 26 -7.30 5.41 -8.98
N PHE A 27 -6.56 5.07 -7.93
CA PHE A 27 -7.08 4.28 -6.81
C PHE A 27 -8.14 5.02 -5.99
N SER A 28 -8.11 6.34 -5.95
CA SER A 28 -9.15 7.16 -5.28
C SER A 28 -10.54 7.03 -5.92
N LEU A 29 -10.61 6.65 -7.18
CA LEU A 29 -11.87 6.53 -7.93
C LEU A 29 -12.17 5.11 -8.43
N LEU A 30 -11.17 4.22 -8.46
CA LEU A 30 -11.34 2.89 -9.07
C LEU A 30 -12.44 2.06 -8.38
N SER A 31 -12.47 2.07 -7.03
CA SER A 31 -13.53 1.38 -6.28
C SER A 31 -14.92 1.94 -6.59
N VAL A 32 -15.02 3.25 -6.80
CA VAL A 32 -16.26 3.95 -7.16
C VAL A 32 -16.69 3.59 -8.57
N ILE A 33 -15.77 3.62 -9.52
CA ILE A 33 -16.03 3.25 -10.93
C ILE A 33 -16.49 1.80 -11.02
N LEU A 34 -15.81 0.88 -10.35
CA LEU A 34 -16.17 -0.53 -10.31
C LEU A 34 -17.57 -0.72 -9.70
N THR A 35 -17.87 -0.05 -8.59
CA THR A 35 -19.20 -0.13 -7.97
C THR A 35 -20.29 0.41 -8.88
N GLY A 36 -20.07 1.51 -9.59
CA GLY A 36 -21.02 2.10 -10.50
C GLY A 36 -21.35 1.24 -11.73
N GLN A 37 -20.37 0.49 -12.22
CA GLN A 37 -20.50 -0.33 -13.43
C GLN A 37 -20.89 -1.80 -13.14
N VAL A 38 -20.34 -2.35 -12.05
CA VAL A 38 -20.52 -3.78 -11.69
C VAL A 38 -21.69 -3.99 -10.72
N SER A 39 -22.28 -2.91 -10.18
CA SER A 39 -23.34 -2.96 -9.17
C SER A 39 -24.60 -3.74 -9.60
N ALA A 40 -24.80 -3.92 -10.90
CA ALA A 40 -25.85 -4.79 -11.43
C ALA A 40 -25.64 -6.28 -11.11
N THR A 41 -24.40 -6.69 -10.74
CA THR A 41 -24.05 -8.10 -10.58
C THR A 41 -23.91 -8.51 -9.11
N SER A 42 -23.12 -7.82 -8.30
CA SER A 42 -22.99 -8.09 -6.85
C SER A 42 -21.86 -7.26 -6.21
N SER A 43 -22.05 -6.75 -5.00
CA SER A 43 -20.98 -6.14 -4.19
C SER A 43 -19.79 -7.08 -3.96
N LEU A 44 -20.03 -8.40 -3.93
CA LEU A 44 -18.98 -9.41 -3.85
C LEU A 44 -18.00 -9.32 -5.03
N CYS A 45 -18.49 -9.09 -6.24
CA CYS A 45 -17.63 -8.95 -7.43
C CYS A 45 -16.73 -7.70 -7.32
N VAL A 46 -17.23 -6.60 -6.78
CA VAL A 46 -16.41 -5.40 -6.54
C VAL A 46 -15.30 -5.70 -5.53
N GLY A 47 -15.62 -6.37 -4.44
CA GLY A 47 -14.64 -6.81 -3.45
C GLY A 47 -13.57 -7.72 -4.06
N LEU A 48 -13.98 -8.74 -4.83
CA LEU A 48 -13.04 -9.65 -5.52
C LEU A 48 -12.14 -8.90 -6.51
N ALA A 49 -12.69 -7.97 -7.28
CA ALA A 49 -11.93 -7.14 -8.23
C ALA A 49 -10.84 -6.31 -7.53
N LEU A 50 -11.19 -5.62 -6.45
CA LEU A 50 -10.23 -4.86 -5.64
C LEU A 50 -9.21 -5.76 -4.94
N GLY A 51 -9.64 -6.92 -4.47
CA GLY A 51 -8.75 -7.93 -3.87
C GLY A 51 -7.73 -8.47 -4.86
N VAL A 52 -8.15 -8.83 -6.07
CA VAL A 52 -7.26 -9.28 -7.16
C VAL A 52 -6.24 -8.20 -7.50
N LEU A 53 -6.70 -6.98 -7.74
CA LEU A 53 -5.81 -5.86 -8.05
C LEU A 53 -4.77 -5.65 -6.94
N SER A 54 -5.20 -5.61 -5.67
CA SER A 54 -4.32 -5.43 -4.52
C SER A 54 -3.29 -6.56 -4.40
N LEU A 55 -3.73 -7.82 -4.57
CA LEU A 55 -2.85 -8.99 -4.53
C LEU A 55 -1.75 -8.91 -5.59
N PHE A 56 -2.11 -8.60 -6.82
CA PHE A 56 -1.14 -8.53 -7.92
C PHE A 56 -0.25 -7.29 -7.83
N SER A 57 -0.76 -6.15 -7.37
CA SER A 57 0.03 -4.93 -7.23
C SER A 57 1.11 -5.00 -6.13
N ARG A 58 0.94 -5.88 -5.14
CA ARG A 58 1.87 -6.03 -4.02
C ARG A 58 2.68 -7.33 -4.07
N GLY A 59 2.08 -8.42 -4.56
CA GLY A 59 2.65 -9.76 -4.44
C GLY A 59 3.29 -10.33 -5.70
N SER A 60 2.96 -9.83 -6.89
CA SER A 60 3.34 -10.48 -8.15
C SER A 60 4.86 -10.58 -8.37
N THR A 61 5.66 -9.62 -7.89
CA THR A 61 7.13 -9.66 -8.03
C THR A 61 7.79 -10.85 -7.34
N VAL A 62 7.15 -11.43 -6.32
CA VAL A 62 7.64 -12.65 -5.67
C VAL A 62 7.57 -13.85 -6.61
N PHE A 63 6.51 -13.93 -7.43
CA PHE A 63 6.28 -15.05 -8.35
C PHE A 63 7.06 -14.96 -9.65
N ILE A 64 7.37 -13.74 -10.11
CA ILE A 64 8.08 -13.50 -11.37
C ILE A 64 9.57 -13.20 -11.19
N GLY A 65 10.13 -13.50 -10.00
CA GLY A 65 11.53 -13.21 -9.66
C GLY A 65 12.54 -13.70 -10.72
N GLY A 66 12.36 -14.90 -11.28
CA GLY A 66 13.21 -15.42 -12.32
C GLY A 66 13.20 -14.65 -13.66
N LEU A 67 12.11 -13.98 -13.99
CA LEU A 67 12.01 -13.08 -15.15
C LEU A 67 12.69 -11.74 -14.85
N ILE A 68 12.52 -11.24 -13.64
CA ILE A 68 13.14 -9.99 -13.17
C ILE A 68 14.66 -10.07 -13.21
N GLU A 69 15.24 -11.21 -12.81
CA GLU A 69 16.68 -11.43 -12.73
C GLU A 69 17.41 -11.31 -14.10
N ARG A 70 16.69 -11.51 -15.20
CA ARG A 70 17.24 -11.45 -16.56
C ARG A 70 16.96 -10.13 -17.27
N SER A 71 16.26 -9.23 -16.64
CA SER A 71 15.77 -8.00 -17.27
C SER A 71 16.51 -6.77 -16.74
N SER A 72 16.65 -5.76 -17.60
CA SER A 72 17.19 -4.46 -17.17
C SER A 72 16.11 -3.65 -16.42
N THR A 73 16.56 -2.73 -15.58
CA THR A 73 15.69 -1.80 -14.85
C THR A 73 14.76 -1.02 -15.80
N VAL A 74 15.29 -0.56 -16.92
CA VAL A 74 14.52 0.18 -17.94
C VAL A 74 13.46 -0.73 -18.56
N SER A 75 13.86 -1.91 -19.04
CA SER A 75 12.92 -2.86 -19.67
C SER A 75 11.79 -3.29 -18.71
N LEU A 76 12.09 -3.55 -17.44
CA LEU A 76 11.06 -3.89 -16.45
C LEU A 76 10.08 -2.73 -16.21
N THR A 77 10.61 -1.50 -16.15
CA THR A 77 9.76 -0.32 -15.94
C THR A 77 8.87 -0.07 -17.16
N GLU A 78 9.41 -0.14 -18.37
CA GLU A 78 8.65 0.03 -19.61
C GLU A 78 7.60 -1.08 -19.80
N THR A 79 7.95 -2.33 -19.56
CA THR A 79 6.99 -3.45 -19.56
C THR A 79 5.87 -3.22 -18.54
N GLY A 80 6.21 -2.76 -17.33
CA GLY A 80 5.22 -2.44 -16.32
C GLY A 80 4.28 -1.32 -16.74
N PHE A 81 4.80 -0.23 -17.30
CA PHE A 81 3.96 0.84 -17.85
C PHE A 81 3.12 0.36 -19.04
N GLY A 82 3.66 -0.49 -19.90
CA GLY A 82 2.91 -1.11 -20.99
C GLY A 82 1.70 -1.90 -20.49
N PHE A 83 1.86 -2.71 -19.44
CA PHE A 83 0.75 -3.44 -18.82
C PHE A 83 -0.28 -2.51 -18.19
N ILE A 84 0.16 -1.45 -17.50
CA ILE A 84 -0.73 -0.45 -16.90
C ILE A 84 -1.56 0.25 -17.99
N VAL A 85 -0.93 0.77 -19.02
CA VAL A 85 -1.59 1.50 -20.11
C VAL A 85 -2.56 0.58 -20.85
N PHE A 86 -2.13 -0.63 -21.20
CA PHE A 86 -2.96 -1.62 -21.87
C PHE A 86 -4.21 -1.98 -21.05
N SER A 87 -4.04 -2.26 -19.78
CA SER A 87 -5.16 -2.55 -18.87
C SER A 87 -6.11 -1.35 -18.72
N LEU A 88 -5.59 -0.13 -18.53
CA LEU A 88 -6.45 1.05 -18.42
C LEU A 88 -7.28 1.33 -19.68
N LEU A 89 -6.75 1.02 -20.87
CA LEU A 89 -7.50 1.11 -22.12
C LEU A 89 -8.56 0.02 -22.24
N LEU A 90 -8.32 -1.16 -21.67
CA LEU A 90 -9.28 -2.27 -21.65
C LEU A 90 -10.27 -2.21 -20.48
N LEU A 91 -10.05 -1.37 -19.48
CA LEU A 91 -10.84 -1.34 -18.25
C LEU A 91 -12.34 -1.12 -18.53
N GLN A 92 -12.69 -0.21 -19.42
CA GLN A 92 -14.09 0.08 -19.74
C GLN A 92 -14.78 -1.08 -20.49
N PRO A 93 -14.24 -1.66 -21.57
CA PRO A 93 -14.80 -2.86 -22.17
C PRO A 93 -14.76 -4.07 -21.22
N ALA A 94 -13.78 -4.18 -20.35
CA ALA A 94 -13.69 -5.26 -19.35
C ALA A 94 -14.86 -5.21 -18.35
N MET A 95 -15.26 -4.02 -17.90
CA MET A 95 -16.39 -3.84 -17.00
C MET A 95 -17.74 -4.16 -17.64
N GLY A 96 -17.89 -3.95 -18.95
CA GLY A 96 -19.11 -4.28 -19.70
C GLY A 96 -19.16 -5.72 -20.23
N GLY A 97 -18.07 -6.48 -20.12
CA GLY A 97 -17.91 -7.82 -20.63
C GLY A 97 -18.11 -8.93 -19.61
N PHE A 98 -17.50 -10.09 -19.90
CA PHE A 98 -17.48 -11.22 -18.99
C PHE A 98 -16.64 -10.92 -17.74
N ILE A 99 -17.17 -11.19 -16.55
CA ILE A 99 -16.55 -10.84 -15.27
C ILE A 99 -15.12 -11.40 -15.09
N GLY A 100 -14.83 -12.57 -15.66
CA GLY A 100 -13.48 -13.14 -15.64
C GLY A 100 -12.47 -12.32 -16.42
N PHE A 101 -12.88 -11.62 -17.46
CA PHE A 101 -12.03 -10.71 -18.20
C PHE A 101 -11.67 -9.47 -17.38
N LEU A 102 -12.59 -8.94 -16.58
CA LEU A 102 -12.30 -7.86 -15.63
C LEU A 102 -11.25 -8.27 -14.60
N PHE A 103 -11.35 -9.48 -14.03
CA PHE A 103 -10.35 -9.96 -13.06
C PHE A 103 -8.96 -10.14 -13.71
N LEU A 104 -8.91 -10.65 -14.93
CA LEU A 104 -7.65 -10.76 -15.69
C LEU A 104 -7.04 -9.38 -15.97
N ASP A 105 -7.85 -8.43 -16.37
CA ASP A 105 -7.44 -7.05 -16.65
C ASP A 105 -6.88 -6.37 -15.39
N LEU A 106 -7.57 -6.48 -14.26
CA LEU A 106 -7.11 -5.92 -12.99
C LEU A 106 -5.86 -6.64 -12.44
N ALA A 107 -5.71 -7.95 -12.70
CA ALA A 107 -4.48 -8.66 -12.38
C ALA A 107 -3.31 -8.14 -13.21
N LEU A 108 -3.52 -7.86 -14.50
CA LEU A 108 -2.52 -7.27 -15.39
C LEU A 108 -2.15 -5.85 -14.96
N LEU A 109 -3.13 -5.03 -14.58
CA LEU A 109 -2.91 -3.70 -14.00
C LEU A 109 -2.04 -3.80 -12.74
N GLY A 110 -2.40 -4.69 -11.82
CA GLY A 110 -1.64 -4.93 -10.59
C GLY A 110 -0.20 -5.39 -10.88
N LEU A 111 -0.02 -6.31 -11.81
CA LEU A 111 1.30 -6.77 -12.24
C LEU A 111 2.15 -5.62 -12.77
N GLY A 112 1.60 -4.76 -13.64
CA GLY A 112 2.29 -3.59 -14.16
C GLY A 112 2.74 -2.64 -13.04
N LEU A 113 1.85 -2.32 -12.10
CA LEU A 113 2.16 -1.48 -10.94
C LEU A 113 3.28 -2.07 -10.07
N SER A 114 3.25 -3.39 -9.86
CA SER A 114 4.27 -4.10 -9.08
C SER A 114 5.64 -4.04 -9.76
N LEU A 115 5.71 -4.26 -11.07
CA LEU A 115 6.94 -4.18 -11.86
C LEU A 115 7.58 -2.79 -11.82
N VAL A 116 6.78 -1.74 -12.05
CA VAL A 116 7.26 -0.35 -12.00
C VAL A 116 7.82 -0.02 -10.61
N ASN A 117 7.08 -0.32 -9.55
CA ASN A 117 7.53 -0.05 -8.18
C ASN A 117 8.82 -0.82 -7.83
N PHE A 118 8.93 -2.08 -8.24
CA PHE A 118 10.12 -2.89 -8.02
C PHE A 118 11.34 -2.31 -8.76
N ALA A 119 11.17 -2.01 -10.05
CA ALA A 119 12.26 -1.52 -10.90
C ALA A 119 12.78 -0.14 -10.46
N LEU A 120 11.87 0.79 -10.13
CA LEU A 120 12.24 2.13 -9.65
C LEU A 120 13.02 2.07 -8.33
N ARG A 121 12.59 1.25 -7.37
CA ARG A 121 13.31 1.05 -6.09
C ARG A 121 14.66 0.37 -6.31
N GLY A 122 14.68 -0.66 -7.13
CA GLY A 122 15.90 -1.38 -7.46
C GLY A 122 16.95 -0.49 -8.15
N HIS A 123 16.52 0.45 -9.00
CA HIS A 123 17.38 1.43 -9.63
C HIS A 123 18.11 2.31 -8.60
N ILE A 124 17.41 2.81 -7.59
CA ILE A 124 18.02 3.64 -6.52
C ILE A 124 19.09 2.84 -5.79
N ILE A 125 18.78 1.57 -5.44
CA ILE A 125 19.71 0.69 -4.72
C ILE A 125 20.96 0.40 -5.55
N ALA A 126 20.79 0.12 -6.84
CA ALA A 126 21.91 -0.22 -7.74
C ALA A 126 22.82 1.00 -8.05
N ARG A 127 22.22 2.19 -8.16
CA ARG A 127 22.93 3.42 -8.57
C ARG A 127 23.77 4.03 -7.46
N VAL A 128 23.27 4.02 -6.22
CA VAL A 128 23.90 4.73 -5.10
C VAL A 128 24.54 3.73 -4.15
N LYS A 129 25.86 3.63 -4.16
CA LYS A 129 26.63 2.70 -3.31
C LYS A 129 26.78 3.19 -1.87
N ASP A 130 26.85 4.50 -1.66
CA ASP A 130 26.97 5.09 -0.34
C ASP A 130 25.61 5.09 0.40
N LYS A 131 25.55 4.43 1.55
CA LYS A 131 24.32 4.27 2.33
C LYS A 131 23.68 5.61 2.76
N LYS A 132 24.48 6.64 3.03
CA LYS A 132 23.99 7.97 3.43
C LYS A 132 23.31 8.67 2.26
N SER A 133 23.96 8.67 1.09
CA SER A 133 23.41 9.24 -0.14
C SER A 133 22.18 8.45 -0.62
N GLN A 134 22.18 7.11 -0.45
CA GLN A 134 21.04 6.26 -0.75
C GLN A 134 19.84 6.62 0.13
N ALA A 135 20.05 6.77 1.44
CA ALA A 135 19.00 7.17 2.36
C ALA A 135 18.42 8.57 2.04
N ALA A 136 19.30 9.53 1.67
CA ALA A 136 18.87 10.87 1.27
C ALA A 136 18.02 10.84 -0.02
N LEU A 137 18.42 10.04 -1.02
CA LEU A 137 17.65 9.89 -2.25
C LEU A 137 16.31 9.18 -2.01
N PHE A 138 16.27 8.13 -1.17
CA PHE A 138 15.00 7.51 -0.77
C PHE A 138 14.07 8.49 -0.05
N ALA A 139 14.61 9.34 0.83
CA ALA A 139 13.81 10.37 1.48
C ALA A 139 13.22 11.37 0.48
N LEU A 140 14.03 11.83 -0.50
CA LEU A 140 13.58 12.74 -1.54
C LEU A 140 12.48 12.12 -2.41
N VAL A 141 12.66 10.91 -2.91
CA VAL A 141 11.65 10.24 -3.76
C VAL A 141 10.38 9.90 -2.96
N THR A 142 10.50 9.58 -1.66
CA THR A 142 9.33 9.36 -0.81
C THR A 142 8.55 10.66 -0.62
N MET A 143 9.24 11.77 -0.39
CA MET A 143 8.59 13.08 -0.27
C MET A 143 7.86 13.47 -1.56
N THR A 144 8.49 13.29 -2.72
CA THR A 144 7.86 13.60 -4.01
C THR A 144 6.73 12.66 -4.36
N ALA A 145 6.83 11.37 -3.98
CA ALA A 145 5.74 10.41 -4.11
C ALA A 145 4.53 10.81 -3.26
N ASN A 146 4.75 11.19 -2.00
CA ASN A 146 3.66 11.66 -1.13
C ASN A 146 3.03 12.96 -1.64
N LEU A 147 3.81 13.87 -2.22
CA LEU A 147 3.27 15.06 -2.88
C LEU A 147 2.39 14.68 -4.09
N GLY A 148 2.82 13.72 -4.90
CA GLY A 148 2.01 13.15 -5.97
C GLY A 148 0.71 12.53 -5.44
N SER A 149 0.80 11.78 -4.35
CA SER A 149 -0.37 11.16 -3.68
C SER A 149 -1.32 12.19 -3.08
N ALA A 150 -0.85 13.37 -2.70
CA ALA A 150 -1.71 14.47 -2.25
C ALA A 150 -2.45 15.15 -3.41
N ILE A 151 -1.78 15.38 -4.53
CA ILE A 151 -2.33 16.14 -5.66
C ILE A 151 -3.15 15.25 -6.59
N GLY A 152 -2.74 14.00 -6.80
CA GLY A 152 -3.38 13.06 -7.72
C GLY A 152 -4.88 12.89 -7.49
N PRO A 153 -5.34 12.54 -6.29
CA PRO A 153 -6.77 12.40 -5.99
C PRO A 153 -7.56 13.68 -6.15
N LEU A 154 -7.00 14.85 -5.80
CA LEU A 154 -7.66 16.15 -6.01
C LEU A 154 -7.94 16.40 -7.50
N ALA A 155 -6.91 16.29 -8.32
CA ALA A 155 -7.03 16.47 -9.77
C ALA A 155 -7.97 15.42 -10.38
N SER A 156 -7.83 14.15 -10.00
CA SER A 156 -8.61 13.05 -10.53
C SER A 156 -10.10 13.16 -10.21
N ASN A 157 -10.46 13.48 -8.96
CA ASN A 157 -11.86 13.68 -8.57
C ASN A 157 -12.48 14.89 -9.30
N TYR A 158 -11.72 15.97 -9.48
CA TYR A 158 -12.18 17.12 -10.24
C TYR A 158 -12.42 16.76 -11.72
N ILE A 159 -11.44 16.12 -12.38
CA ILE A 159 -11.55 15.72 -13.79
C ILE A 159 -12.72 14.74 -13.99
N TYR A 160 -12.85 13.74 -13.12
CA TYR A 160 -13.94 12.77 -13.18
C TYR A 160 -15.32 13.43 -13.06
N LYS A 161 -15.49 14.37 -12.13
CA LYS A 161 -16.76 15.09 -11.94
C LYS A 161 -17.08 16.05 -13.08
N ALA A 162 -16.08 16.79 -13.58
CA ALA A 162 -16.28 17.83 -14.59
C ALA A 162 -16.40 17.27 -16.02
N PHE A 163 -15.67 16.19 -16.34
CA PHE A 163 -15.50 15.72 -17.70
C PHE A 163 -15.83 14.22 -17.89
N GLY A 164 -16.15 13.53 -16.81
CA GLY A 164 -16.56 12.14 -16.84
C GLY A 164 -15.40 11.13 -16.84
N GLN A 165 -15.77 9.85 -16.84
CA GLN A 165 -14.85 8.73 -16.71
C GLN A 165 -13.86 8.62 -17.87
N THR A 166 -14.29 8.87 -19.09
CA THR A 166 -13.42 8.71 -20.27
C THR A 166 -12.23 9.65 -20.24
N LEU A 167 -12.47 10.96 -19.98
CA LEU A 167 -11.36 11.92 -19.91
C LEU A 167 -10.46 11.65 -18.71
N PHE A 168 -11.04 11.25 -17.56
CA PHE A 168 -10.25 10.81 -16.40
C PHE A 168 -9.27 9.68 -16.75
N VAL A 169 -9.76 8.61 -17.41
CA VAL A 169 -8.91 7.48 -17.83
C VAL A 169 -7.84 7.94 -18.81
N ILE A 170 -8.19 8.78 -19.80
CA ILE A 170 -7.22 9.33 -20.76
C ILE A 170 -6.11 10.11 -20.04
N VAL A 171 -6.45 10.92 -19.06
CA VAL A 171 -5.44 11.70 -18.28
C VAL A 171 -4.53 10.77 -17.49
N ILE A 172 -5.07 9.75 -16.82
CA ILE A 172 -4.26 8.77 -16.08
C ILE A 172 -3.35 8.00 -17.03
N VAL A 173 -3.85 7.54 -18.17
CA VAL A 173 -3.04 6.91 -19.24
C VAL A 173 -1.93 7.86 -19.70
N GLY A 174 -2.27 9.13 -19.95
CA GLY A 174 -1.29 10.15 -20.35
C GLY A 174 -0.16 10.33 -19.34
N LEU A 175 -0.46 10.34 -18.04
CA LEU A 175 0.55 10.42 -16.98
C LEU A 175 1.47 9.20 -16.99
N TYR A 176 0.95 7.99 -17.17
CA TYR A 176 1.76 6.77 -17.24
C TYR A 176 2.59 6.70 -18.53
N VAL A 177 2.02 7.09 -19.68
CA VAL A 177 2.75 7.19 -20.95
C VAL A 177 3.90 8.21 -20.83
N PHE A 178 3.63 9.37 -20.23
CA PHE A 178 4.68 10.39 -20.01
C PHE A 178 5.76 9.89 -19.07
N SER A 179 5.39 9.17 -18.00
CA SER A 179 6.35 8.51 -17.10
C SER A 179 7.19 7.45 -17.84
N ALA A 180 6.57 6.68 -18.74
CA ALA A 180 7.27 5.70 -19.58
C ALA A 180 8.28 6.37 -20.50
N LEU A 181 7.91 7.47 -21.17
CA LEU A 181 8.81 8.23 -22.06
C LEU A 181 9.99 8.86 -21.30
N LEU A 182 9.81 9.21 -20.03
CA LEU A 182 10.90 9.69 -19.18
C LEU A 182 11.84 8.58 -18.72
N THR A 183 11.39 7.33 -18.69
CA THR A 183 12.15 6.20 -18.14
C THR A 183 13.53 6.03 -18.75
N PRO A 184 13.74 5.95 -20.08
CA PRO A 184 15.07 5.77 -20.65
C PRO A 184 16.00 6.97 -20.45
N ILE A 185 15.44 8.16 -20.18
CA ILE A 185 16.21 9.38 -19.89
C ILE A 185 16.70 9.38 -18.43
N VAL A 186 15.86 8.89 -17.53
CA VAL A 186 16.04 8.96 -16.07
C VAL A 186 16.80 7.75 -15.54
N LEU A 187 16.45 6.56 -16.03
CA LEU A 187 17.02 5.30 -15.57
C LEU A 187 18.20 4.88 -16.43
N THR A 188 19.17 4.27 -15.78
CA THR A 188 20.30 3.59 -16.47
C THR A 188 20.00 2.10 -16.59
N HIS A 189 20.52 1.47 -17.66
CA HIS A 189 20.37 0.03 -17.87
C HIS A 189 21.22 -0.75 -16.85
N HIS A 190 20.64 -1.03 -15.68
CA HIS A 190 21.20 -1.99 -14.73
C HIS A 190 20.47 -3.32 -14.87
N VAL A 191 21.23 -4.39 -15.07
CA VAL A 191 20.68 -5.76 -15.02
C VAL A 191 20.72 -6.23 -13.58
N PHE A 192 19.62 -6.79 -13.09
CA PHE A 192 19.58 -7.42 -11.77
C PHE A 192 20.32 -8.76 -11.84
N ILE A 193 21.64 -8.75 -11.54
CA ILE A 193 22.44 -9.97 -11.46
C ILE A 193 22.26 -10.55 -10.06
N ARG A 194 21.61 -11.68 -9.99
CA ARG A 194 21.55 -12.49 -8.76
C ARG A 194 22.61 -13.59 -8.85
N ASN A 195 23.28 -13.88 -7.75
CA ASN A 195 24.16 -15.06 -7.66
C ASN A 195 23.37 -16.34 -7.94
N GLU A 196 23.79 -17.12 -8.92
CA GLU A 196 23.09 -18.34 -9.41
C GLU A 196 22.75 -19.39 -8.35
N LYS A 197 23.40 -19.36 -7.18
CA LYS A 197 23.12 -20.27 -6.06
C LYS A 197 21.77 -20.04 -5.39
N SER A 198 21.10 -18.91 -5.60
CA SER A 198 19.84 -18.56 -4.92
C SER A 198 18.58 -18.92 -5.71
N SER A 199 18.69 -19.22 -7.02
CA SER A 199 17.52 -19.37 -7.91
C SER A 199 16.78 -20.71 -7.79
N LYS A 200 17.46 -21.82 -7.46
CA LYS A 200 16.84 -23.17 -7.39
C LYS A 200 16.17 -23.50 -6.05
N GLU A 201 16.47 -22.73 -4.99
CA GLU A 201 15.94 -23.00 -3.64
C GLU A 201 14.62 -22.30 -3.30
N ASN A 202 14.14 -21.38 -4.15
CA ASN A 202 13.20 -20.34 -3.71
C ASN A 202 11.79 -20.82 -3.29
N THR A 203 11.14 -21.71 -4.01
CA THR A 203 9.73 -22.05 -3.67
C THR A 203 9.65 -23.04 -2.52
N SER A 204 10.53 -24.05 -2.49
CA SER A 204 10.60 -24.99 -1.37
C SER A 204 11.14 -24.35 -0.10
N SER A 205 12.07 -23.39 -0.23
CA SER A 205 12.60 -22.58 0.88
C SER A 205 11.54 -21.68 1.49
N ILE A 206 10.73 -20.99 0.69
CA ILE A 206 9.65 -20.09 1.19
C ILE A 206 8.61 -20.90 1.98
N VAL A 207 8.12 -22.02 1.43
CA VAL A 207 7.13 -22.88 2.11
C VAL A 207 7.72 -23.43 3.43
N LYS A 208 8.96 -23.89 3.42
CA LYS A 208 9.66 -24.34 4.63
C LYS A 208 9.84 -23.21 5.63
N THR A 209 10.20 -22.01 5.18
CA THR A 209 10.33 -20.83 6.04
C THR A 209 9.00 -20.48 6.69
N ILE A 210 7.88 -20.52 5.95
CA ILE A 210 6.54 -20.30 6.48
C ILE A 210 6.20 -21.33 7.56
N THR A 211 6.37 -22.63 7.27
CA THR A 211 6.02 -23.69 8.23
C THR A 211 6.88 -23.67 9.48
N ASP A 212 8.17 -23.35 9.36
CA ASP A 212 9.06 -23.21 10.52
C ASP A 212 8.73 -21.94 11.33
N SER A 213 8.30 -20.87 10.68
CA SER A 213 7.88 -19.62 11.32
C SER A 213 6.65 -19.80 12.22
N LEU A 214 5.76 -20.72 11.87
CA LEU A 214 4.57 -21.02 12.66
C LEU A 214 4.85 -21.80 13.95
N LYS A 215 6.08 -22.28 14.15
CA LYS A 215 6.46 -23.01 15.38
C LYS A 215 6.81 -22.09 16.55
N SER A 216 7.15 -20.85 16.30
CA SER A 216 7.50 -19.86 17.35
C SER A 216 6.32 -18.93 17.65
N PRO A 217 5.81 -18.88 18.89
CA PRO A 217 4.69 -17.98 19.25
C PRO A 217 4.99 -16.51 18.98
N GLY A 218 6.24 -16.07 19.18
CA GLY A 218 6.66 -14.68 18.92
C GLY A 218 6.60 -14.35 17.43
N THR A 219 7.03 -15.29 16.58
CA THR A 219 6.96 -15.15 15.13
C THR A 219 5.52 -15.13 14.64
N VAL A 220 4.67 -16.01 15.16
CA VAL A 220 3.23 -16.02 14.84
C VAL A 220 2.58 -14.68 15.19
N LEU A 221 2.91 -14.12 16.37
CA LEU A 221 2.39 -12.82 16.78
C LEU A 221 2.84 -11.70 15.82
N ALA A 222 4.10 -11.69 15.40
CA ALA A 222 4.61 -10.70 14.44
C ALA A 222 3.91 -10.84 13.07
N ILE A 223 3.72 -12.07 12.59
CA ILE A 223 3.01 -12.37 11.35
C ILE A 223 1.56 -11.86 11.42
N LEU A 224 0.85 -12.21 12.48
CA LEU A 224 -0.55 -11.78 12.67
C LEU A 224 -0.66 -10.27 12.78
N ALA A 225 0.26 -9.62 13.48
CA ALA A 225 0.28 -8.16 13.60
C ALA A 225 0.50 -7.48 12.24
N VAL A 226 1.45 -7.99 11.43
CA VAL A 226 1.69 -7.50 10.07
C VAL A 226 0.47 -7.77 9.18
N PHE A 227 -0.12 -8.96 9.23
CA PHE A 227 -1.27 -9.32 8.42
C PHE A 227 -2.50 -8.44 8.73
N VAL A 228 -2.84 -8.27 10.01
CA VAL A 228 -3.97 -7.43 10.43
C VAL A 228 -3.72 -5.96 10.07
N GLY A 229 -2.50 -5.45 10.27
CA GLY A 229 -2.16 -4.08 9.85
C GLY A 229 -2.28 -3.88 8.34
N SER A 230 -1.93 -4.89 7.55
CA SER A 230 -2.12 -4.87 6.09
C SER A 230 -3.60 -4.84 5.71
N ILE A 231 -4.47 -5.60 6.41
CA ILE A 231 -5.94 -5.53 6.20
C ILE A 231 -6.44 -4.11 6.45
N MET A 232 -5.98 -3.47 7.52
CA MET A 232 -6.38 -2.11 7.87
C MET A 232 -5.91 -1.08 6.85
N ASN A 233 -4.65 -1.20 6.38
CA ASN A 233 -4.10 -0.34 5.35
C ASN A 233 -4.85 -0.47 4.02
N GLY A 234 -5.26 -1.68 3.64
CA GLY A 234 -6.04 -1.96 2.44
C GLY A 234 -7.42 -1.27 2.40
N GLN A 235 -7.91 -0.71 3.52
CA GLN A 235 -9.20 0.00 3.55
C GLN A 235 -9.16 1.35 2.87
N LEU A 236 -8.00 2.02 2.83
CA LEU A 236 -7.89 3.41 2.36
C LEU A 236 -8.42 3.59 0.93
N PHE A 237 -8.01 2.72 0.00
CA PHE A 237 -8.41 2.78 -1.41
C PHE A 237 -9.57 1.83 -1.78
N ALA A 238 -10.20 1.19 -0.80
CA ALA A 238 -11.36 0.33 -1.02
C ALA A 238 -12.57 0.84 -0.23
N GLY A 239 -12.77 0.39 0.99
CA GLY A 239 -13.93 0.75 1.79
C GLY A 239 -14.04 2.24 2.09
N MET A 240 -12.93 2.89 2.52
CA MET A 240 -12.92 4.33 2.80
C MET A 240 -13.17 5.14 1.53
N ALA A 241 -12.59 4.74 0.39
CA ALA A 241 -12.81 5.41 -0.88
C ALA A 241 -14.29 5.45 -1.28
N LEU A 242 -15.00 4.34 -1.09
CA LEU A 242 -16.45 4.25 -1.32
C LEU A 242 -17.24 5.16 -0.40
N GLU A 243 -16.86 5.26 0.88
CA GLU A 243 -17.51 6.17 1.82
C GLU A 243 -17.24 7.63 1.49
N PHE A 244 -16.00 8.02 1.18
CA PHE A 244 -15.66 9.39 0.78
C PHE A 244 -16.49 9.85 -0.40
N HIS A 245 -16.76 8.96 -1.35
CA HIS A 245 -17.60 9.27 -2.49
C HIS A 245 -19.06 9.54 -2.09
N SER A 246 -19.58 8.83 -1.07
CA SER A 246 -20.95 9.00 -0.60
C SER A 246 -21.12 10.17 0.37
N LEU A 247 -20.06 10.58 1.08
CA LEU A 247 -20.12 11.65 2.08
C LEU A 247 -20.22 13.06 1.49
N SER A 248 -19.79 13.26 0.26
CA SER A 248 -19.80 14.59 -0.36
C SER A 248 -19.90 14.50 -1.89
N ASP A 249 -20.72 15.39 -2.48
CA ASP A 249 -20.79 15.60 -3.92
C ASP A 249 -19.66 16.49 -4.47
N SER A 250 -18.95 17.17 -3.58
CA SER A 250 -17.82 18.02 -3.94
C SER A 250 -16.59 17.19 -4.30
N PRO A 251 -16.05 17.29 -5.53
CA PRO A 251 -14.85 16.60 -5.94
C PRO A 251 -13.62 17.06 -5.15
N VAL A 252 -13.61 18.31 -4.71
CA VAL A 252 -12.52 18.85 -3.88
C VAL A 252 -12.51 18.18 -2.52
N ILE A 253 -13.67 18.05 -1.87
CA ILE A 253 -13.75 17.38 -0.55
C ILE A 253 -13.33 15.91 -0.67
N ARG A 254 -13.79 15.19 -1.71
CA ARG A 254 -13.38 13.80 -1.97
C ARG A 254 -11.87 13.66 -2.13
N GLY A 255 -11.26 14.54 -2.93
CA GLY A 255 -9.81 14.56 -3.11
C GLY A 255 -9.05 14.93 -1.84
N LEU A 256 -9.58 15.88 -1.03
CA LEU A 256 -8.98 16.32 0.23
C LEU A 256 -8.80 15.18 1.24
N PHE A 257 -9.68 14.19 1.29
CA PHE A 257 -9.51 13.04 2.19
C PHE A 257 -8.16 12.36 1.97
N TYR A 258 -7.78 12.09 0.73
CA TYR A 258 -6.49 11.47 0.41
C TYR A 258 -5.31 12.45 0.59
N SER A 259 -5.53 13.72 0.28
CA SER A 259 -4.49 14.75 0.45
C SER A 259 -4.14 14.95 1.91
N ILE A 260 -5.13 14.89 2.81
CA ILE A 260 -4.93 14.99 4.26
C ILE A 260 -4.10 13.83 4.76
N ASP A 261 -4.37 12.60 4.29
CA ASP A 261 -3.55 11.44 4.64
C ASP A 261 -2.09 11.65 4.20
N ALA A 262 -1.85 11.95 2.94
CA ALA A 262 -0.50 12.14 2.40
C ALA A 262 0.26 13.28 3.10
N ILE A 263 -0.41 14.42 3.36
CA ILE A 263 0.19 15.57 4.07
C ILE A 263 0.48 15.20 5.53
N SER A 264 -0.43 14.48 6.18
CA SER A 264 -0.24 14.02 7.56
C SER A 264 0.95 13.08 7.67
N VAL A 265 1.12 12.14 6.72
CA VAL A 265 2.29 11.27 6.67
C VAL A 265 3.57 12.08 6.52
N ILE A 266 3.63 13.07 5.60
CA ILE A 266 4.80 13.94 5.43
C ILE A 266 5.14 14.67 6.74
N ALA A 267 4.14 15.24 7.40
CA ALA A 267 4.33 16.04 8.62
C ALA A 267 4.72 15.17 9.84
N LEU A 268 4.14 13.99 9.96
CA LEU A 268 4.23 13.15 11.14
C LEU A 268 5.36 12.10 11.07
N GLN A 269 5.85 11.74 9.87
CA GLN A 269 6.84 10.69 9.69
C GLN A 269 8.10 10.89 10.54
N MET A 270 8.66 12.10 10.56
CA MET A 270 9.88 12.39 11.31
C MET A 270 9.68 12.39 12.84
N PRO A 271 8.65 13.07 13.40
CA PRO A 271 8.34 12.98 14.84
C PRO A 271 8.08 11.55 15.30
N VAL A 272 7.28 10.80 14.56
CA VAL A 272 6.93 9.41 14.88
C VAL A 272 8.17 8.50 14.82
N SER A 273 9.02 8.64 13.80
CA SER A 273 10.27 7.88 13.69
C SER A 273 11.21 8.13 14.89
N LYS A 274 11.28 9.37 15.39
CA LYS A 274 12.07 9.69 16.60
C LYS A 274 11.49 9.00 17.84
N LEU A 275 10.16 8.93 17.98
CA LEU A 275 9.52 8.23 19.10
C LEU A 275 9.79 6.72 19.05
N ILE A 276 9.68 6.12 17.86
CA ILE A 276 9.99 4.71 17.63
C ILE A 276 11.44 4.43 18.00
N SER A 277 12.40 5.22 17.48
CA SER A 277 13.82 5.02 17.73
C SER A 277 14.17 5.11 19.23
N ARG A 278 13.56 6.05 19.96
CA ARG A 278 13.71 6.16 21.42
C ARG A 278 13.14 4.94 22.15
N GLY A 279 11.98 4.47 21.74
CA GLY A 279 11.35 3.29 22.35
C GLY A 279 12.14 2.01 22.09
N MET A 280 12.68 1.83 20.89
CA MET A 280 13.54 0.70 20.55
C MET A 280 14.88 0.76 21.34
N ALA A 281 15.47 1.94 21.50
CA ALA A 281 16.64 2.13 22.36
C ALA A 281 16.37 1.77 23.84
N ASN A 282 15.12 1.90 24.29
CA ASN A 282 14.66 1.48 25.62
C ASN A 282 14.21 -0.01 25.67
N GLY A 283 14.58 -0.83 24.69
CA GLY A 283 14.33 -2.27 24.68
C GLY A 283 12.94 -2.69 24.20
N GLN A 284 12.13 -1.79 23.60
CA GLN A 284 10.87 -2.19 22.97
C GLN A 284 11.15 -2.80 21.58
N ASN A 285 10.50 -3.92 21.25
CA ASN A 285 10.63 -4.56 19.95
C ASN A 285 9.66 -3.96 18.92
N ALA A 286 9.96 -4.16 17.63
CA ALA A 286 9.15 -3.63 16.52
C ALA A 286 7.73 -4.19 16.53
N THR A 287 7.53 -5.47 16.87
CA THR A 287 6.20 -6.10 16.97
C THR A 287 5.30 -5.38 17.97
N SER A 288 5.85 -4.95 19.12
CA SER A 288 5.07 -4.18 20.11
C SER A 288 4.58 -2.84 19.57
N PHE A 289 5.40 -2.15 18.76
CA PHE A 289 4.98 -0.91 18.10
C PHE A 289 3.92 -1.17 17.03
N ILE A 290 4.04 -2.26 16.25
CA ILE A 290 3.00 -2.63 15.28
C ILE A 290 1.68 -2.90 16.00
N ILE A 291 1.67 -3.64 17.11
CA ILE A 291 0.44 -3.88 17.89
C ILE A 291 -0.16 -2.57 18.40
N LYS A 292 0.66 -1.61 18.86
CA LYS A 292 0.18 -0.28 19.24
C LYS A 292 -0.41 0.47 18.03
N SER A 293 0.21 0.37 16.85
CA SER A 293 -0.34 0.98 15.63
C SER A 293 -1.69 0.37 15.23
N LEU A 294 -1.92 -0.94 15.46
CA LEU A 294 -3.24 -1.54 15.27
C LEU A 294 -4.29 -0.86 16.15
N GLY A 295 -3.96 -0.55 17.40
CA GLY A 295 -4.86 0.19 18.31
C GLY A 295 -5.17 1.59 17.78
N ILE A 296 -4.19 2.29 17.20
CA ILE A 296 -4.37 3.62 16.61
C ILE A 296 -5.24 3.52 15.34
N TYR A 297 -5.01 2.53 14.46
CA TYR A 297 -5.93 2.23 13.35
C TYR A 297 -7.35 1.95 13.86
N GLY A 298 -7.49 1.18 14.94
CA GLY A 298 -8.79 0.91 15.55
C GLY A 298 -9.49 2.18 16.05
N ILE A 299 -8.77 3.11 16.69
CA ILE A 299 -9.30 4.42 17.08
C ILE A 299 -9.72 5.21 15.83
N SER A 300 -8.90 5.21 14.78
CA SER A 300 -9.26 5.84 13.51
C SER A 300 -10.57 5.27 12.97
N PHE A 301 -10.74 3.96 12.88
CA PHE A 301 -11.99 3.37 12.38
C PHE A 301 -13.19 3.63 13.28
N ALA A 302 -13.01 3.73 14.60
CA ALA A 302 -14.08 4.14 15.51
C ALA A 302 -14.54 5.60 15.22
N LEU A 303 -13.60 6.50 15.03
CA LEU A 303 -13.89 7.88 14.61
C LEU A 303 -14.55 7.91 13.23
N PHE A 304 -14.09 7.07 12.32
CA PHE A 304 -14.65 6.98 10.97
C PHE A 304 -16.11 6.50 10.99
N ALA A 305 -16.44 5.50 11.83
CA ALA A 305 -17.80 5.05 12.06
C ALA A 305 -18.71 6.19 12.54
N CYS A 306 -18.22 7.01 13.47
CA CYS A 306 -18.94 8.20 13.93
C CYS A 306 -19.10 9.24 12.81
N GLY A 307 -18.08 9.45 12.01
CA GLY A 307 -18.07 10.41 10.89
C GLY A 307 -19.08 10.05 9.82
N VAL A 308 -19.11 8.79 9.41
CA VAL A 308 -20.05 8.27 8.40
C VAL A 308 -21.51 8.39 8.89
N SER A 309 -21.75 8.21 10.20
CA SER A 309 -23.10 8.24 10.78
C SER A 309 -23.61 9.65 11.05
N SER A 310 -22.74 10.63 11.27
CA SER A 310 -23.13 11.93 11.81
C SER A 310 -22.54 13.13 11.08
N TYR A 311 -21.19 13.23 11.02
CA TYR A 311 -20.51 14.43 10.54
C TYR A 311 -19.26 14.08 9.73
N TRP A 312 -19.28 14.33 8.45
CA TRP A 312 -18.19 14.04 7.51
C TRP A 312 -16.80 14.60 7.92
N TRP A 313 -16.74 15.72 8.63
CA TRP A 313 -15.48 16.31 9.11
C TRP A 313 -14.78 15.43 10.17
N ILE A 314 -15.52 14.54 10.88
CA ILE A 314 -14.92 13.56 11.78
C ILE A 314 -14.09 12.55 10.99
N CYS A 315 -14.48 12.24 9.75
CA CYS A 315 -13.69 11.38 8.85
C CYS A 315 -12.32 12.00 8.54
N ILE A 316 -12.20 13.33 8.48
CA ILE A 316 -10.91 14.01 8.33
C ILE A 316 -10.01 13.77 9.55
N ILE A 317 -10.55 13.90 10.75
CA ILE A 317 -9.80 13.61 11.99
C ILE A 317 -9.40 12.13 12.01
N SER A 318 -10.32 11.25 11.63
CA SER A 318 -10.04 9.82 11.51
C SER A 318 -8.84 9.55 10.60
N LEU A 319 -8.76 10.20 9.44
CA LEU A 319 -7.63 10.05 8.51
C LEU A 319 -6.31 10.54 9.10
N ALA A 320 -6.31 11.66 9.80
CA ALA A 320 -5.10 12.13 10.47
C ALA A 320 -4.60 11.10 11.52
N VAL A 321 -5.54 10.45 12.25
CA VAL A 321 -5.21 9.36 13.18
C VAL A 321 -4.75 8.11 12.43
N PHE A 322 -5.35 7.79 11.27
CA PHE A 322 -4.94 6.70 10.39
C PHE A 322 -3.49 6.88 9.94
N SER A 323 -3.12 8.09 9.49
CA SER A 323 -1.76 8.43 9.06
C SER A 323 -0.73 8.26 10.20
N ILE A 324 -1.10 8.53 11.46
CA ILE A 324 -0.20 8.24 12.61
C ILE A 324 0.09 6.73 12.69
N ALA A 325 -0.95 5.91 12.57
CA ALA A 325 -0.79 4.46 12.59
C ALA A 325 0.09 3.98 11.43
N GLU A 326 -0.11 4.52 10.22
CA GLU A 326 0.68 4.22 9.04
C GLU A 326 2.16 4.60 9.21
N CYS A 327 2.46 5.78 9.77
CA CYS A 327 3.81 6.22 10.08
C CYS A 327 4.56 5.27 11.06
N ILE A 328 3.83 4.56 11.90
CA ILE A 328 4.42 3.53 12.79
C ILE A 328 4.53 2.20 12.05
N TYR A 329 3.45 1.77 11.40
CA TYR A 329 3.30 0.45 10.79
C TYR A 329 4.27 0.24 9.63
N ALA A 330 4.24 1.14 8.63
CA ALA A 330 4.94 0.94 7.36
C ALA A 330 6.47 0.74 7.48
N PRO A 331 7.22 1.50 8.28
CA PRO A 331 8.66 1.26 8.44
C PRO A 331 8.99 0.02 9.26
N LEU A 332 8.10 -0.40 10.17
CA LEU A 332 8.40 -1.46 11.14
C LEU A 332 8.05 -2.87 10.67
N ILE A 333 7.24 -3.03 9.63
CA ILE A 333 6.84 -4.37 9.15
C ILE A 333 8.02 -5.26 8.76
N ASN A 334 9.08 -4.68 8.18
CA ASN A 334 10.30 -5.42 7.85
C ASN A 334 11.07 -5.78 9.12
N ILE A 335 11.24 -4.81 10.02
CA ILE A 335 12.04 -4.95 11.23
C ILE A 335 11.41 -6.00 12.15
N ALA A 336 10.09 -5.97 12.33
CA ALA A 336 9.39 -6.90 13.20
C ALA A 336 9.57 -8.38 12.80
N LEU A 337 9.52 -8.67 11.50
CA LEU A 337 9.71 -10.03 11.01
C LEU A 337 11.18 -10.47 11.06
N VAL A 338 12.13 -9.55 10.86
CA VAL A 338 13.57 -9.83 11.03
C VAL A 338 13.90 -10.08 12.49
N GLU A 339 13.39 -9.26 13.42
CA GLU A 339 13.57 -9.47 14.86
C GLU A 339 12.96 -10.80 15.34
N ALA A 340 11.81 -11.19 14.75
CA ALA A 340 11.15 -12.45 15.11
C ALA A 340 11.86 -13.70 14.56
N GLN A 341 12.74 -13.56 13.57
CA GLN A 341 13.43 -14.67 12.90
C GLN A 341 14.90 -14.35 12.61
N PRO A 342 15.74 -14.14 13.66
CA PRO A 342 17.13 -13.70 13.50
C PRO A 342 18.02 -14.71 12.77
N ASP A 343 17.66 -16.00 12.82
CA ASP A 343 18.44 -17.10 12.22
C ASP A 343 18.12 -17.35 10.74
N LYS A 344 17.16 -16.63 10.16
CA LYS A 344 16.76 -16.82 8.76
C LYS A 344 17.45 -15.82 7.84
N PRO A 345 17.72 -16.19 6.58
CA PRO A 345 18.26 -15.26 5.58
C PRO A 345 17.32 -14.05 5.38
N LEU A 346 17.89 -12.86 5.38
CA LEU A 346 17.13 -11.60 5.24
C LEU A 346 16.23 -11.58 3.98
N VAL A 347 16.73 -12.14 2.88
CA VAL A 347 15.99 -12.20 1.60
C VAL A 347 14.71 -13.03 1.74
N ASP A 348 14.77 -14.16 2.43
CA ASP A 348 13.60 -15.03 2.65
C ASP A 348 12.56 -14.35 3.52
N ILE A 349 13.00 -13.64 4.57
CA ILE A 349 12.11 -12.86 5.44
C ILE A 349 11.43 -11.73 4.66
N LEU A 350 12.17 -11.01 3.82
CA LEU A 350 11.61 -9.92 3.01
C LEU A 350 10.61 -10.42 1.96
N ASN A 351 10.89 -11.56 1.30
CA ASN A 351 9.95 -12.19 0.37
C ASN A 351 8.68 -12.67 1.09
N TYR A 352 8.84 -13.33 2.23
CA TYR A 352 7.75 -13.78 3.07
C TYR A 352 6.88 -12.61 3.55
N ARG A 353 7.48 -11.52 3.97
CA ARG A 353 6.77 -10.28 4.36
C ARG A 353 5.94 -9.74 3.20
N LEU A 354 6.47 -9.73 1.98
CA LEU A 354 5.71 -9.28 0.81
C LEU A 354 4.45 -10.11 0.60
N ILE A 355 4.53 -11.43 0.77
CA ILE A 355 3.38 -12.33 0.66
C ILE A 355 2.34 -12.02 1.75
N ILE A 356 2.76 -11.91 3.02
CA ILE A 356 1.84 -11.62 4.13
C ILE A 356 1.14 -10.28 3.90
N ALA A 357 1.89 -9.24 3.53
CA ALA A 357 1.33 -7.92 3.28
C ALA A 357 0.39 -7.92 2.07
N ALA A 358 0.76 -8.61 0.98
CA ALA A 358 -0.08 -8.71 -0.22
C ALA A 358 -1.42 -9.40 0.09
N ILE A 359 -1.40 -10.52 0.82
CA ILE A 359 -2.62 -11.23 1.21
C ILE A 359 -3.45 -10.37 2.17
N GLY A 360 -2.82 -9.71 3.14
CA GLY A 360 -3.52 -8.83 4.09
C GLY A 360 -4.18 -7.63 3.40
N GLU A 361 -3.44 -6.89 2.57
CA GLU A 361 -3.99 -5.74 1.82
C GLU A 361 -5.08 -6.19 0.83
N SER A 362 -4.90 -7.35 0.17
CA SER A 362 -5.93 -7.95 -0.69
C SER A 362 -7.20 -8.30 0.08
N ALA A 363 -7.06 -8.93 1.25
CA ALA A 363 -8.19 -9.23 2.12
C ALA A 363 -8.90 -7.95 2.60
N GLY A 364 -8.14 -6.91 2.98
CA GLY A 364 -8.68 -5.60 3.35
C GLY A 364 -9.45 -4.95 2.21
N SER A 365 -8.86 -4.89 1.01
CA SER A 365 -9.50 -4.33 -0.19
C SER A 365 -10.75 -5.13 -0.59
N PHE A 366 -10.69 -6.46 -0.51
CA PHE A 366 -11.83 -7.33 -0.74
C PHE A 366 -12.98 -7.04 0.24
N LEU A 367 -12.69 -7.03 1.55
CA LEU A 367 -13.70 -6.81 2.59
C LEU A 367 -14.34 -5.41 2.46
N GLY A 368 -13.52 -4.36 2.25
CA GLY A 368 -14.02 -3.00 2.06
C GLY A 368 -14.88 -2.86 0.81
N GLY A 369 -14.43 -3.41 -0.32
CA GLY A 369 -15.15 -3.38 -1.58
C GLY A 369 -16.42 -4.21 -1.61
N TRP A 370 -16.51 -5.24 -0.79
CA TRP A 370 -17.69 -6.09 -0.67
C TRP A 370 -18.69 -5.58 0.37
N ILE A 371 -18.23 -5.39 1.60
CA ILE A 371 -19.13 -5.18 2.75
C ILE A 371 -19.71 -3.76 2.74
N VAL A 372 -18.93 -2.74 2.37
CA VAL A 372 -19.42 -1.35 2.36
C VAL A 372 -20.59 -1.17 1.39
N PRO A 373 -20.53 -1.58 0.11
CA PRO A 373 -21.68 -1.49 -0.78
C PRO A 373 -22.85 -2.38 -0.35
N ALA A 374 -22.58 -3.55 0.25
CA ALA A 374 -23.62 -4.47 0.71
C ALA A 374 -24.43 -3.90 1.89
N LEU A 375 -23.77 -3.20 2.82
CA LEU A 375 -24.43 -2.62 4.02
C LEU A 375 -25.01 -1.23 3.77
N ARG A 376 -24.59 -0.53 2.72
CA ARG A 376 -25.03 0.85 2.43
C ARG A 376 -26.54 1.00 2.27
N PRO A 377 -27.27 0.13 1.52
CA PRO A 377 -28.72 0.25 1.37
C PRO A 377 -29.47 0.18 2.68
N ALA A 378 -28.92 -0.52 3.68
CA ALA A 378 -29.50 -0.64 5.02
C ALA A 378 -29.04 0.48 5.99
N GLY A 379 -28.16 1.40 5.56
CA GLY A 379 -27.60 2.44 6.42
C GLY A 379 -26.67 1.88 7.51
N MET A 380 -26.12 0.68 7.32
CA MET A 380 -25.39 -0.07 8.35
C MET A 380 -23.87 -0.06 8.18
N THR A 381 -23.32 0.78 7.31
CA THR A 381 -21.86 0.80 7.04
C THR A 381 -21.02 1.12 8.29
N ALA A 382 -21.54 1.91 9.21
CA ALA A 382 -20.87 2.20 10.48
C ALA A 382 -20.53 0.94 11.29
N TRP A 383 -21.34 -0.10 11.24
CA TRP A 383 -21.06 -1.37 11.93
C TRP A 383 -19.81 -2.06 11.41
N TYR A 384 -19.57 -1.98 10.11
CA TYR A 384 -18.33 -2.48 9.52
C TYR A 384 -17.09 -1.77 10.09
N TRP A 385 -17.15 -0.45 10.20
CA TRP A 385 -16.07 0.34 10.77
C TRP A 385 -15.87 0.09 12.26
N CYS A 386 -16.96 -0.10 13.00
CA CYS A 386 -16.90 -0.52 14.41
C CYS A 386 -16.26 -1.90 14.57
N ALA A 387 -16.56 -2.86 13.69
CA ALA A 387 -15.93 -4.17 13.71
C ALA A 387 -14.42 -4.08 13.46
N LEU A 388 -13.97 -3.29 12.46
CA LEU A 388 -12.55 -3.03 12.23
C LEU A 388 -11.89 -2.32 13.41
N ALA A 389 -12.59 -1.39 14.06
CA ALA A 389 -12.10 -0.73 15.26
C ALA A 389 -11.78 -1.74 16.37
N LEU A 390 -12.68 -2.70 16.62
CA LEU A 390 -12.47 -3.75 17.62
C LEU A 390 -11.27 -4.65 17.25
N VAL A 391 -11.14 -5.02 15.98
CA VAL A 391 -9.99 -5.82 15.49
C VAL A 391 -8.65 -5.13 15.78
N GLY A 392 -8.59 -3.80 15.74
CA GLY A 392 -7.38 -3.05 16.08
C GLY A 392 -7.19 -2.84 17.59
N ILE A 393 -8.24 -2.45 18.29
CA ILE A 393 -8.16 -2.06 19.71
C ILE A 393 -7.90 -3.27 20.61
N ILE A 394 -8.57 -4.40 20.38
CA ILE A 394 -8.47 -5.57 21.26
C ILE A 394 -7.02 -6.07 21.39
N PRO A 395 -6.25 -6.34 20.31
CA PRO A 395 -4.86 -6.76 20.44
C PRO A 395 -3.98 -5.75 21.19
N ALA A 396 -4.19 -4.46 20.97
CA ALA A 396 -3.43 -3.40 21.62
C ALA A 396 -3.69 -3.35 23.13
N VAL A 397 -4.93 -3.49 23.55
CA VAL A 397 -5.31 -3.52 24.98
C VAL A 397 -4.77 -4.77 25.67
N VAL A 398 -4.95 -5.96 25.05
CA VAL A 398 -4.46 -7.23 25.58
C VAL A 398 -2.94 -7.21 25.76
N SER A 399 -2.20 -6.78 24.73
CA SER A 399 -0.74 -6.68 24.79
C SER A 399 -0.26 -5.75 25.90
N ASN A 400 -0.93 -4.60 26.09
CA ASN A 400 -0.58 -3.66 27.16
C ASN A 400 -0.84 -4.23 28.55
N GLN A 401 -1.92 -5.00 28.73
CA GLN A 401 -2.23 -5.65 30.03
C GLN A 401 -1.20 -6.73 30.37
N ILE A 402 -0.81 -7.55 29.40
CA ILE A 402 0.22 -8.59 29.59
C ILE A 402 1.55 -7.95 29.97
N GLY A 403 1.98 -6.89 29.28
CA GLY A 403 3.21 -6.16 29.57
C GLY A 403 3.24 -5.59 31.02
N LYS A 404 2.13 -5.01 31.46
CA LYS A 404 2.02 -4.49 32.85
C LYS A 404 2.05 -5.59 33.92
N ARG A 405 1.48 -6.76 33.66
CA ARG A 405 1.54 -7.91 34.59
C ARG A 405 2.95 -8.45 34.71
N GLY A 406 3.67 -8.61 33.59
CA GLY A 406 5.07 -9.05 33.60
C GLY A 406 5.98 -8.12 34.40
N GLN A 407 5.83 -6.80 34.27
CA GLN A 407 6.62 -5.82 35.05
C GLN A 407 6.28 -5.84 36.54
N ARG A 408 5.06 -6.17 36.97
CA ARG A 408 4.68 -6.29 38.38
C ARG A 408 5.27 -7.54 39.04
N ILE A 409 5.44 -8.63 38.28
CA ILE A 409 6.03 -9.87 38.78
C ILE A 409 7.56 -9.70 39.03
N ILE A 410 8.23 -8.95 38.15
CA ILE A 410 9.69 -8.69 38.25
C ILE A 410 10.03 -7.70 39.41
N ARG A 411 9.06 -6.87 39.81
CA ARG A 411 9.22 -5.90 40.92
C ARG A 411 8.89 -6.45 42.32
N ARG A 412 8.38 -7.65 42.39
CA ARG A 412 8.17 -8.41 43.62
C ARG A 412 9.25 -9.48 43.78
#